data_16a0d4b391262259a1630b61eafc4de6
#
_entry.id   16a0d4b391262259a1630b61eafc4de6
#
_cell.length_a   1.000
_cell.length_b   1.000
_cell.length_c   1.000
_cell.angle_alpha   90.00
_cell.angle_beta   90.00
_cell.angle_gamma   90.00
#
_symmetry.space_group_name_H-M   'P 1'
#
loop_
_entity.id
_entity.type
_entity.pdbx_description
1 polymer ?
#
loop_
_entity_poly.entity_id
_entity_poly.type
_entity_poly.pdbx_seq_one_letter_code
_entity_poly.pdbx_strand_id
1 'polypeptide(L)'
;MKKISTPLFQYITDEEWEEMCSCDCMRCTKYKKDSVIFHMGDTVDEIGIVISGNINIENIDFQGNKTILSNIPAGHVFAETYAFCQEPMMVDAVAGENSEVLFLDITLLKNSHYSSASWYAKLIQNLLLQSMQKNLILSSRIFCTSPKTIRE
;
A
#
# COMPACT_ATOMS: atom_id res chain seq x y z
N MET A 1 12.63 -14.44 7.64
CA MET A 1 11.47 -14.32 6.73
C MET A 1 11.97 -14.43 5.29
N LYS A 2 11.31 -15.21 4.48
CA LYS A 2 11.70 -15.38 3.07
C LYS A 2 11.47 -14.07 2.31
N LYS A 3 12.44 -13.69 1.47
CA LYS A 3 12.33 -12.48 0.66
C LYS A 3 11.11 -12.55 -0.26
N ILE A 4 10.33 -11.50 -0.24
CA ILE A 4 9.11 -11.38 -1.03
C ILE A 4 9.47 -10.75 -2.38
N SER A 5 9.04 -11.42 -3.47
CA SER A 5 9.26 -10.91 -4.82
C SER A 5 8.18 -9.92 -5.18
N THR A 6 8.44 -8.64 -4.94
CA THR A 6 7.57 -7.53 -5.33
C THR A 6 8.39 -6.39 -5.92
N PRO A 7 7.79 -5.52 -6.75
CA PRO A 7 8.51 -4.35 -7.25
C PRO A 7 9.03 -3.42 -6.13
N LEU A 8 8.37 -3.43 -4.96
CA LEU A 8 8.80 -2.62 -3.83
C LEU A 8 10.19 -3.02 -3.30
N PHE A 9 10.52 -4.31 -3.37
CA PHE A 9 11.80 -4.84 -2.88
C PHE A 9 12.79 -5.08 -4.01
N GLN A 10 12.55 -4.48 -5.17
CA GLN A 10 13.45 -4.57 -6.31
C GLN A 10 14.81 -3.93 -5.96
N TYR A 11 15.90 -4.55 -6.39
CA TYR A 11 17.29 -4.15 -6.14
C TYR A 11 17.77 -4.29 -4.68
N ILE A 12 16.93 -4.73 -3.77
CA ILE A 12 17.32 -5.02 -2.39
C ILE A 12 18.00 -6.38 -2.37
N THR A 13 19.22 -6.45 -1.85
CA THR A 13 19.98 -7.71 -1.76
C THR A 13 19.44 -8.59 -0.63
N ASP A 14 19.86 -9.85 -0.61
CA ASP A 14 19.43 -10.77 0.45
C ASP A 14 19.96 -10.35 1.82
N GLU A 15 21.19 -9.82 1.88
CA GLU A 15 21.76 -9.28 3.12
C GLU A 15 20.96 -8.05 3.60
N GLU A 16 20.62 -7.15 2.69
CA GLU A 16 19.79 -5.99 3.00
C GLU A 16 18.40 -6.40 3.48
N TRP A 17 17.82 -7.44 2.87
CA TRP A 17 16.54 -8.00 3.31
C TRP A 17 16.61 -8.54 4.74
N GLU A 18 17.67 -9.29 5.08
CA GLU A 18 17.86 -9.80 6.43
C GLU A 18 18.04 -8.66 7.45
N GLU A 19 18.75 -7.61 7.07
CA GLU A 19 18.89 -6.40 7.89
C GLU A 19 17.53 -5.74 8.14
N MET A 20 16.70 -5.61 7.09
CA MET A 20 15.34 -5.08 7.22
C MET A 20 14.47 -5.93 8.13
N CYS A 21 14.59 -7.26 8.03
CA CYS A 21 13.84 -8.18 8.89
C CYS A 21 14.27 -8.11 10.36
N SER A 22 15.51 -7.71 10.62
CA SER A 22 16.02 -7.58 11.99
C SER A 22 15.56 -6.30 12.69
N CYS A 23 15.14 -5.29 11.94
CA CYS A 23 14.50 -4.12 12.55
C CYS A 23 12.99 -4.42 12.68
N ASP A 24 12.40 -4.11 13.82
CA ASP A 24 10.98 -4.39 14.11
C ASP A 24 10.01 -3.51 13.29
N CYS A 25 10.38 -3.23 12.03
CA CYS A 25 9.60 -2.36 11.16
C CYS A 25 8.64 -3.12 10.25
N MET A 26 8.68 -4.44 10.25
CA MET A 26 7.83 -5.28 9.41
C MET A 26 7.10 -6.34 10.22
N ARG A 27 5.84 -6.59 9.86
CA ARG A 27 5.04 -7.69 10.40
C ARG A 27 4.14 -8.28 9.32
N CYS A 28 3.89 -9.58 9.38
CA CYS A 28 2.95 -10.27 8.50
C CYS A 28 1.67 -10.63 9.24
N THR A 29 0.54 -10.46 8.58
CA THR A 29 -0.76 -10.82 9.14
C THR A 29 -1.62 -11.49 8.06
N LYS A 30 -2.35 -12.53 8.46
CA LYS A 30 -3.31 -13.21 7.59
C LYS A 30 -4.71 -12.71 7.88
N TYR A 31 -5.47 -12.49 6.81
CA TYR A 31 -6.85 -12.03 6.88
C TYR A 31 -7.76 -12.99 6.12
N LYS A 32 -8.91 -13.29 6.70
CA LYS A 32 -9.96 -14.03 6.01
C LYS A 32 -10.70 -13.07 5.07
N LYS A 33 -11.29 -13.63 4.03
CA LYS A 33 -12.17 -12.88 3.12
C LYS A 33 -13.17 -12.03 3.90
N ASP A 34 -13.39 -10.82 3.42
CA ASP A 34 -14.29 -9.80 3.97
C ASP A 34 -13.85 -9.18 5.31
N SER A 35 -12.66 -9.55 5.83
CA SER A 35 -12.08 -8.87 6.99
C SER A 35 -11.67 -7.45 6.63
N VAL A 36 -12.01 -6.49 7.48
CA VAL A 36 -11.60 -5.09 7.32
C VAL A 36 -10.21 -4.91 7.93
N ILE A 37 -9.27 -4.46 7.12
CA ILE A 37 -7.87 -4.22 7.53
C ILE A 37 -7.72 -2.82 8.10
N PHE A 38 -8.20 -1.83 7.36
CA PHE A 38 -8.28 -0.42 7.79
C PHE A 38 -9.68 0.10 7.54
N HIS A 39 -10.21 0.84 8.50
CA HIS A 39 -11.52 1.48 8.42
C HIS A 39 -11.40 2.94 7.98
N MET A 40 -12.41 3.44 7.28
CA MET A 40 -12.56 4.87 7.03
C MET A 40 -12.46 5.65 8.35
N GLY A 41 -11.67 6.70 8.36
CA GLY A 41 -11.42 7.52 9.54
C GLY A 41 -10.20 7.12 10.36
N ASP A 42 -9.65 5.92 10.14
CA ASP A 42 -8.43 5.49 10.83
C ASP A 42 -7.23 6.31 10.37
N THR A 43 -6.36 6.67 11.31
CA THR A 43 -5.02 7.17 11.00
C THR A 43 -4.07 5.99 11.04
N VAL A 44 -3.34 5.76 9.95
CA VAL A 44 -2.47 4.60 9.79
C VAL A 44 -1.01 5.00 9.71
N ASP A 45 -0.15 4.21 10.32
CA ASP A 45 1.30 4.39 10.33
C ASP A 45 2.03 3.31 9.55
N GLU A 46 1.28 2.41 8.93
CA GLU A 46 1.83 1.27 8.22
C GLU A 46 1.37 1.25 6.77
N ILE A 47 2.29 0.86 5.88
CA ILE A 47 1.97 0.54 4.49
C ILE A 47 1.67 -0.95 4.41
N GLY A 48 0.60 -1.32 3.71
CA GLY A 48 0.30 -2.72 3.40
C GLY A 48 0.91 -3.15 2.08
N ILE A 49 1.51 -4.32 2.05
CA ILE A 49 2.01 -4.98 0.84
C ILE A 49 1.32 -6.34 0.75
N VAL A 50 0.58 -6.57 -0.31
CA VAL A 50 -0.16 -7.82 -0.48
C VAL A 50 0.82 -8.93 -0.86
N ILE A 51 0.98 -9.94 -0.01
CA ILE A 51 1.82 -11.11 -0.28
C ILE A 51 1.03 -12.14 -1.09
N SER A 52 -0.19 -12.42 -0.69
CA SER A 52 -1.10 -13.35 -1.38
C SER A 52 -2.53 -12.88 -1.22
N GLY A 53 -3.38 -13.28 -2.14
CA GLY A 53 -4.76 -12.83 -2.18
C GLY A 53 -4.90 -11.46 -2.84
N ASN A 54 -5.87 -10.68 -2.39
CA ASN A 54 -6.09 -9.31 -2.87
C ASN A 54 -6.83 -8.49 -1.83
N ILE A 55 -6.71 -7.17 -1.94
CA ILE A 55 -7.35 -6.21 -1.05
C ILE A 55 -8.25 -5.30 -1.89
N ASN A 56 -9.51 -5.19 -1.48
CA ASN A 56 -10.46 -4.26 -2.07
C ASN A 56 -10.43 -2.93 -1.31
N ILE A 57 -10.33 -1.86 -2.06
CA ILE A 57 -10.49 -0.50 -1.53
C ILE A 57 -11.93 -0.12 -1.78
N GLU A 58 -12.67 0.10 -0.71
CA GLU A 58 -14.12 0.29 -0.75
C GLU A 58 -14.52 1.66 -0.21
N ASN A 59 -15.55 2.23 -0.83
CA ASN A 59 -16.23 3.41 -0.31
C ASN A 59 -17.64 3.02 0.14
N ILE A 60 -18.06 3.55 1.30
CA ILE A 60 -19.41 3.38 1.82
C ILE A 60 -20.07 4.76 1.81
N ASP A 61 -21.20 4.89 1.11
CA ASP A 61 -21.95 6.14 1.08
C ASP A 61 -22.84 6.28 2.33
N PHE A 62 -23.54 7.42 2.44
CA PHE A 62 -24.44 7.71 3.56
C PHE A 62 -25.62 6.74 3.67
N GLN A 63 -25.95 6.04 2.58
CA GLN A 63 -27.05 5.07 2.55
C GLN A 63 -26.56 3.65 2.85
N GLY A 64 -25.26 3.47 3.11
CA GLY A 64 -24.66 2.17 3.39
C GLY A 64 -24.29 1.37 2.16
N ASN A 65 -24.37 1.95 0.97
CA ASN A 65 -23.99 1.27 -0.28
C ASN A 65 -22.46 1.20 -0.40
N LYS A 66 -21.95 0.01 -0.65
CA LYS A 66 -20.52 -0.24 -0.86
C LYS A 66 -20.18 -0.15 -2.34
N THR A 67 -19.11 0.58 -2.65
CA THR A 67 -18.54 0.64 -3.98
C THR A 67 -17.07 0.25 -3.92
N ILE A 68 -16.67 -0.74 -4.72
CA ILE A 68 -15.26 -1.11 -4.84
C ILE A 68 -14.59 -0.14 -5.78
N LEU A 69 -13.68 0.69 -5.26
CA LEU A 69 -12.95 1.68 -6.04
C LEU A 69 -11.75 1.07 -6.75
N SER A 70 -11.12 0.09 -6.12
CA SER A 70 -9.88 -0.51 -6.60
C SER A 70 -9.70 -1.88 -5.97
N ASN A 71 -9.02 -2.77 -6.68
CA ASN A 71 -8.57 -4.06 -6.18
C ASN A 71 -7.05 -4.09 -6.25
N ILE A 72 -6.41 -4.39 -5.13
CA ILE A 72 -4.95 -4.42 -5.00
C ILE A 72 -4.50 -5.87 -5.05
N PRO A 73 -3.85 -6.31 -6.12
CA PRO A 73 -3.40 -7.70 -6.24
C PRO A 73 -2.10 -7.94 -5.47
N ALA A 74 -1.72 -9.21 -5.38
CA ALA A 74 -0.45 -9.61 -4.76
C ALA A 74 0.74 -8.88 -5.41
N GLY A 75 1.69 -8.48 -4.58
CA GLY A 75 2.88 -7.73 -4.99
C GLY A 75 2.73 -6.22 -4.97
N HIS A 76 1.54 -5.71 -4.76
CA HIS A 76 1.26 -4.27 -4.77
C HIS A 76 1.03 -3.71 -3.38
N VAL A 77 1.20 -2.38 -3.25
CA VAL A 77 1.07 -1.65 -1.99
C VAL A 77 -0.31 -0.98 -1.87
N PHE A 78 -0.77 -0.79 -0.64
CA PHE A 78 -1.94 0.01 -0.34
C PHE A 78 -1.73 0.84 0.94
N ALA A 79 -2.53 1.87 1.14
CA ALA A 79 -2.49 2.80 2.26
C ALA A 79 -1.21 3.65 2.38
N GLU A 80 -0.32 3.61 1.38
CA GLU A 80 0.95 4.33 1.40
C GLU A 80 0.77 5.84 1.51
N THR A 81 -0.17 6.40 0.78
CA THR A 81 -0.43 7.84 0.79
C THR A 81 -0.92 8.29 2.16
N TYR A 82 -1.84 7.55 2.75
CA TYR A 82 -2.38 7.86 4.08
C TYR A 82 -1.31 7.76 5.17
N ALA A 83 -0.47 6.74 5.09
CA ALA A 83 0.61 6.55 6.06
C ALA A 83 1.64 7.68 5.98
N PHE A 84 2.06 8.07 4.78
CA PHE A 84 3.03 9.15 4.60
C PHE A 84 2.48 10.52 4.94
N CYS A 85 1.25 10.80 4.56
CA CYS A 85 0.63 12.12 4.77
C CYS A 85 0.01 12.26 6.16
N GLN A 86 -0.14 11.16 6.89
CA GLN A 86 -0.79 11.13 8.21
C GLN A 86 -2.23 11.68 8.16
N GLU A 87 -2.90 11.46 7.03
CA GLU A 87 -4.29 11.82 6.86
C GLU A 87 -5.19 10.63 7.19
N PRO A 88 -6.37 10.87 7.79
CA PRO A 88 -7.33 9.79 8.04
C PRO A 88 -7.75 9.09 6.74
N MET A 89 -7.94 7.77 6.83
CA MET A 89 -8.43 6.99 5.70
C MET A 89 -9.78 7.52 5.22
N MET A 90 -9.91 7.73 3.94
CA MET A 90 -11.17 8.15 3.30
C MET A 90 -11.94 6.95 2.74
N VAL A 91 -11.38 5.77 2.86
CA VAL A 91 -11.89 4.50 2.31
C VAL A 91 -11.61 3.37 3.28
N ASP A 92 -12.30 2.24 3.11
CA ASP A 92 -11.99 0.99 3.80
C ASP A 92 -11.05 0.14 2.97
N ALA A 93 -10.15 -0.57 3.62
CA ALA A 93 -9.34 -1.63 3.00
C ALA A 93 -9.83 -2.98 3.52
N VAL A 94 -10.34 -3.83 2.63
CA VAL A 94 -11.02 -5.07 2.96
C VAL A 94 -10.41 -6.22 2.19
N ALA A 95 -10.18 -7.35 2.84
CA ALA A 95 -9.68 -8.55 2.16
C ALA A 95 -10.72 -9.06 1.16
N GLY A 96 -10.37 -9.08 -0.13
CA GLY A 96 -11.25 -9.56 -1.19
C GLY A 96 -11.33 -11.07 -1.25
N GLU A 97 -10.32 -11.75 -0.71
CA GLU A 97 -10.25 -13.20 -0.47
C GLU A 97 -9.34 -13.44 0.71
N ASN A 98 -9.11 -14.70 1.08
CA ASN A 98 -8.12 -15.02 2.13
C ASN A 98 -6.77 -14.48 1.68
N SER A 99 -6.21 -13.56 2.46
CA SER A 99 -5.04 -12.78 2.05
C SER A 99 -3.99 -12.74 3.15
N GLU A 100 -2.74 -12.59 2.73
CA GLU A 100 -1.62 -12.33 3.62
C GLU A 100 -1.01 -10.98 3.27
N VAL A 101 -0.79 -10.16 4.27
CA VAL A 101 -0.30 -8.78 4.12
C VAL A 101 0.95 -8.59 4.96
N LEU A 102 1.98 -8.03 4.35
CA LEU A 102 3.15 -7.52 5.04
C LEU A 102 2.91 -6.04 5.33
N PHE A 103 3.04 -5.66 6.59
CA PHE A 103 2.97 -4.26 7.01
C PHE A 103 4.36 -3.72 7.27
N LEU A 104 4.60 -2.52 6.77
CA LEU A 104 5.84 -1.79 6.93
C LEU A 104 5.55 -0.50 7.71
N ASP A 105 6.17 -0.36 8.88
CA ASP A 105 5.95 0.79 9.75
C ASP A 105 6.71 2.01 9.22
N ILE A 106 5.97 3.03 8.80
CA ILE A 106 6.51 4.26 8.24
C ILE A 106 7.17 5.13 9.31
N THR A 107 6.67 5.11 10.55
CA THR A 107 7.24 5.93 11.62
C THR A 107 8.66 5.49 11.94
N LEU A 108 8.92 4.19 11.92
CA LEU A 108 10.27 3.66 12.08
C LEU A 108 11.16 4.03 10.90
N LEU A 109 10.61 4.03 9.67
CA LEU A 109 11.34 4.43 8.49
C LEU A 109 11.67 5.93 8.46
N LYS A 110 10.81 6.77 9.02
CA LYS A 110 11.07 8.22 9.11
C LYS A 110 12.13 8.56 10.16
N ASN A 111 12.44 7.64 11.05
CA ASN A 111 13.51 7.83 12.01
C ASN A 111 14.87 7.87 11.32
N SER A 112 15.66 8.88 11.64
CA SER A 112 17.00 9.07 11.10
C SER A 112 17.95 7.89 11.31
N HIS A 113 17.58 6.96 12.19
CA HIS A 113 18.38 5.80 12.54
C HIS A 113 18.64 4.86 11.36
N TYR A 114 17.67 4.74 10.44
CA TYR A 114 17.76 3.86 9.28
C TYR A 114 18.08 4.59 7.97
N SER A 115 18.15 5.91 7.99
CA SER A 115 18.31 6.71 6.78
C SER A 115 19.65 6.51 6.08
N SER A 116 20.66 6.02 6.82
CA SER A 116 21.99 5.71 6.28
C SER A 116 22.11 4.27 5.76
N ALA A 117 21.11 3.42 5.98
CA ALA A 117 21.14 2.05 5.48
C ALA A 117 20.98 2.03 3.96
N SER A 118 21.74 1.17 3.28
CA SER A 118 21.71 1.08 1.82
C SER A 118 20.35 0.69 1.27
N TRP A 119 19.62 -0.16 1.99
CA TRP A 119 18.27 -0.59 1.59
C TRP A 119 17.23 0.53 1.68
N TYR A 120 17.46 1.51 2.56
CA TYR A 120 16.48 2.58 2.81
C TYR A 120 16.20 3.41 1.56
N ALA A 121 17.24 3.90 0.90
CA ALA A 121 17.11 4.70 -0.31
C ALA A 121 16.44 3.90 -1.44
N LYS A 122 16.78 2.63 -1.58
CA LYS A 122 16.18 1.73 -2.58
C LYS A 122 14.68 1.54 -2.31
N LEU A 123 14.31 1.31 -1.06
CA LEU A 123 12.92 1.11 -0.65
C LEU A 123 12.08 2.36 -0.93
N ILE A 124 12.57 3.53 -0.54
CA ILE A 124 11.86 4.80 -0.76
C ILE A 124 11.72 5.07 -2.26
N GLN A 125 12.77 4.86 -3.04
CA GLN A 125 12.73 5.03 -4.49
C GLN A 125 11.69 4.11 -5.13
N ASN A 126 11.66 2.84 -4.77
CA ASN A 126 10.70 1.86 -5.30
C ASN A 126 9.27 2.24 -4.92
N LEU A 127 9.07 2.70 -3.70
CA LEU A 127 7.76 3.13 -3.21
C LEU A 127 7.25 4.33 -3.98
N LEU A 128 8.10 5.32 -4.22
CA LEU A 128 7.76 6.50 -5.02
C LEU A 128 7.39 6.11 -6.45
N LEU A 129 8.16 5.23 -7.08
CA LEU A 129 7.87 4.76 -8.44
C LEU A 129 6.53 4.06 -8.52
N GLN A 130 6.19 3.21 -7.57
CA GLN A 130 4.88 2.53 -7.54
C GLN A 130 3.75 3.54 -7.38
N SER A 131 3.88 4.49 -6.47
CA SER A 131 2.87 5.52 -6.25
C SER A 131 2.68 6.40 -7.49
N MET A 132 3.76 6.76 -8.15
CA MET A 132 3.70 7.55 -9.39
C MET A 132 3.01 6.78 -10.52
N GLN A 133 3.31 5.51 -10.71
CA GLN A 133 2.66 4.66 -11.71
C GLN A 133 1.16 4.52 -11.44
N LYS A 134 0.78 4.29 -10.20
CA LYS A 134 -0.61 4.19 -9.77
C LYS A 134 -1.38 5.47 -10.07
N ASN A 135 -0.82 6.62 -9.76
CA ASN A 135 -1.43 7.92 -10.02
C ASN A 135 -1.52 8.22 -11.52
N LEU A 136 -0.53 7.82 -12.29
CA LEU A 136 -0.53 7.99 -13.74
C LEU A 136 -1.66 7.18 -14.40
N ILE A 137 -1.84 5.92 -13.99
CA ILE A 137 -2.92 5.06 -14.48
C ILE A 137 -4.28 5.65 -14.11
N LEU A 138 -4.44 6.11 -12.88
CA LEU A 138 -5.68 6.72 -12.40
C LEU A 138 -6.00 8.01 -13.19
N SER A 139 -5.02 8.86 -13.40
CA SER A 139 -5.16 10.09 -14.19
C SER A 139 -5.55 9.79 -15.64
N SER A 140 -4.96 8.76 -16.24
CA SER A 140 -5.31 8.33 -17.60
C SER A 140 -6.75 7.87 -17.70
N ARG A 141 -7.25 7.13 -16.69
CA ARG A 141 -8.63 6.67 -16.63
C ARG A 141 -9.61 7.84 -16.50
N ILE A 142 -9.32 8.80 -15.65
CA ILE A 142 -10.13 10.02 -15.47
C ILE A 142 -10.16 10.81 -16.77
N PHE A 143 -9.03 10.98 -17.42
CA PHE A 143 -8.92 11.70 -18.69
C PHE A 143 -9.72 11.03 -19.80
N CYS A 144 -9.69 9.70 -19.88
CA CYS A 144 -10.45 8.93 -20.86
C CYS A 144 -11.96 8.98 -20.63
N THR A 145 -12.40 9.17 -19.39
CA THR A 145 -13.83 9.20 -19.04
C THR A 145 -14.47 10.58 -19.13
N SER A 146 -13.66 11.66 -19.21
CA SER A 146 -14.17 13.03 -19.23
C SER A 146 -13.95 13.81 -20.54
N PRO A 147 -13.58 13.20 -21.70
CA PRO A 147 -13.27 13.97 -22.92
C PRO A 147 -14.46 14.74 -23.48
N LYS A 148 -15.68 14.32 -23.15
CA LYS A 148 -16.92 14.99 -23.63
C LYS A 148 -17.16 16.34 -22.97
N THR A 149 -16.67 16.54 -21.77
CA THR A 149 -16.83 17.80 -21.03
C THR A 149 -15.82 18.85 -21.44
N ILE A 150 -14.70 18.46 -22.03
CA ILE A 150 -13.63 19.38 -22.44
C ILE A 150 -13.93 20.03 -23.79
N ARG A 151 -14.81 19.44 -24.59
CA ARG A 151 -15.12 19.93 -25.96
C ARG A 151 -16.16 21.04 -26.00
N GLU A 152 -16.81 21.30 -24.92
CA GLU A 152 -17.78 22.38 -24.78
C GLU A 152 -17.12 23.65 -24.24
#